data_63ab20b60f4312a967f2f602d63cb5bf
#
_entry.id   63ab20b60f4312a967f2f602d63cb5bf
#
_cell.length_a   1.000
_cell.length_b   1.000
_cell.length_c   1.000
_cell.angle_alpha   90.00
_cell.angle_beta   90.00
_cell.angle_gamma   90.00
#
_symmetry.space_group_name_H-M   'P 1'
#
loop_
_entity.id
_entity.type
_entity.pdbx_description
1 polymer ?
#
loop_
_entity_poly.entity_id
_entity_poly.type
_entity_poly.pdbx_seq_one_letter_code
_entity_poly.pdbx_strand_id
1 'polypeptide(L)'
;EEFESMINEKTKFVSVVYASNSLGTVNPVKKIIDLAHSYNIPVMLDAAQAVNHLKIDVQQLDCDFLAFSGHKLYGPTGIGILYGKINYLEAMPPYQGGGDMISKVTFEETTYNELPHKFEAGTPDIVGAIGLGAAIEYIEKIGLENIAYHENLLLEYATKAVSDLQGLRI
;
A
#
# COMPACT_ATOMS: atom_id res chain seq x y z
N GLU A 1 -22.04 3.46 7.55
CA GLU A 1 -23.18 4.39 7.28
C GLU A 1 -22.71 5.65 6.53
N GLU A 2 -21.78 6.46 7.08
CA GLU A 2 -21.33 7.69 6.39
C GLU A 2 -20.62 7.36 5.06
N PHE A 3 -19.67 6.44 5.04
CA PHE A 3 -18.99 6.02 3.82
C PHE A 3 -19.98 5.50 2.76
N GLU A 4 -20.94 4.70 3.16
CA GLU A 4 -21.97 4.16 2.26
C GLU A 4 -22.81 5.27 1.63
N SER A 5 -23.16 6.31 2.40
CA SER A 5 -23.93 7.46 1.90
C SER A 5 -23.18 8.31 0.87
N MET A 6 -21.87 8.18 0.80
CA MET A 6 -21.02 8.89 -0.19
C MET A 6 -20.95 8.14 -1.54
N ILE A 7 -21.27 6.85 -1.56
CA ILE A 7 -21.24 6.05 -2.80
C ILE A 7 -22.46 6.41 -3.67
N ASN A 8 -22.21 6.68 -4.95
CA ASN A 8 -23.24 6.98 -5.94
C ASN A 8 -22.80 6.54 -7.36
N GLU A 9 -23.65 6.71 -8.36
CA GLU A 9 -23.42 6.30 -9.76
C GLU A 9 -22.14 6.90 -10.39
N LYS A 10 -21.61 7.99 -9.85
CA LYS A 10 -20.39 8.64 -10.31
C LYS A 10 -19.14 8.09 -9.62
N THR A 11 -19.30 7.31 -8.55
CA THR A 11 -18.17 6.71 -7.83
C THR A 11 -17.58 5.60 -8.69
N LYS A 12 -16.33 5.78 -9.15
CA LYS A 12 -15.63 4.85 -10.03
C LYS A 12 -14.48 4.11 -9.34
N PHE A 13 -14.01 4.63 -8.23
CA PHE A 13 -12.84 4.15 -7.53
C PHE A 13 -12.85 4.63 -6.08
N VAL A 14 -12.42 3.77 -5.16
CA VAL A 14 -12.20 4.12 -3.76
C VAL A 14 -10.71 4.02 -3.45
N SER A 15 -10.13 5.10 -2.94
CA SER A 15 -8.78 5.08 -2.39
C SER A 15 -8.84 5.45 -0.92
N VAL A 16 -8.30 4.58 -0.06
CA VAL A 16 -8.36 4.78 1.40
C VAL A 16 -7.03 4.43 2.05
N VAL A 17 -6.61 5.24 3.02
CA VAL A 17 -5.45 4.94 3.84
C VAL A 17 -5.78 3.79 4.80
N TYR A 18 -4.88 2.82 4.93
CA TYR A 18 -5.08 1.70 5.86
C TYR A 18 -4.81 2.12 7.30
N ALA A 19 -3.67 2.77 7.54
CA ALA A 19 -3.32 3.34 8.84
C ALA A 19 -2.89 4.80 8.67
N SER A 20 -3.43 5.68 9.50
CA SER A 20 -3.13 7.12 9.45
C SER A 20 -1.74 7.41 10.02
N ASN A 21 -0.97 8.23 9.32
CA ASN A 21 0.34 8.70 9.79
C ASN A 21 0.25 9.81 10.87
N SER A 22 -0.91 10.43 11.05
CA SER A 22 -1.07 11.51 12.02
C SER A 22 -1.65 11.06 13.35
N LEU A 23 -2.63 10.18 13.33
CA LEU A 23 -3.34 9.73 14.54
C LEU A 23 -3.17 8.23 14.84
N GLY A 24 -2.51 7.48 13.93
CA GLY A 24 -2.40 6.03 14.08
C GLY A 24 -3.71 5.27 13.89
N THR A 25 -4.80 5.94 13.49
CA THR A 25 -6.09 5.28 13.27
C THR A 25 -5.97 4.21 12.19
N VAL A 26 -6.35 2.99 12.53
CA VAL A 26 -6.45 1.87 11.58
C VAL A 26 -7.89 1.80 11.06
N ASN A 27 -8.07 2.01 9.78
CA ASN A 27 -9.37 1.97 9.14
C ASN A 27 -9.88 0.53 8.97
N PRO A 28 -11.19 0.29 9.07
CA PRO A 28 -11.79 -1.04 8.88
C PRO A 28 -11.87 -1.39 7.37
N VAL A 29 -10.68 -1.51 6.73
CA VAL A 29 -10.55 -1.60 5.27
C VAL A 29 -11.29 -2.78 4.67
N LYS A 30 -11.36 -3.93 5.36
CA LYS A 30 -12.13 -5.07 4.85
C LYS A 30 -13.61 -4.74 4.69
N LYS A 31 -14.21 -4.03 5.65
CA LYS A 31 -15.61 -3.59 5.54
C LYS A 31 -15.81 -2.57 4.42
N ILE A 32 -14.84 -1.69 4.24
CA ILE A 32 -14.85 -0.68 3.16
C ILE A 32 -14.77 -1.37 1.80
N ILE A 33 -13.88 -2.36 1.66
CA ILE A 33 -13.72 -3.15 0.43
C ILE A 33 -15.01 -3.91 0.12
N ASP A 34 -15.56 -4.65 1.09
CA ASP A 34 -16.76 -5.45 0.88
C ASP A 34 -17.95 -4.58 0.45
N LEU A 35 -18.08 -3.41 1.06
CA LEU A 35 -19.13 -2.46 0.71
C LEU A 35 -18.91 -1.87 -0.70
N ALA A 36 -17.70 -1.43 -1.04
CA ALA A 36 -17.40 -0.92 -2.38
C ALA A 36 -17.60 -1.98 -3.46
N HIS A 37 -17.18 -3.21 -3.20
CA HIS A 37 -17.37 -4.34 -4.12
C HIS A 37 -18.84 -4.69 -4.33
N SER A 38 -19.72 -4.49 -3.33
CA SER A 38 -21.16 -4.67 -3.52
C SER A 38 -21.77 -3.71 -4.56
N TYR A 39 -21.08 -2.62 -4.84
CA TYR A 39 -21.39 -1.64 -5.91
C TYR A 39 -20.50 -1.80 -7.15
N ASN A 40 -19.69 -2.88 -7.24
CA ASN A 40 -18.70 -3.10 -8.31
C ASN A 40 -17.66 -1.97 -8.44
N ILE A 41 -17.25 -1.38 -7.32
CA ILE A 41 -16.27 -0.29 -7.27
C ILE A 41 -14.94 -0.85 -6.77
N PRO A 42 -13.84 -0.72 -7.55
CA PRO A 42 -12.51 -1.18 -7.12
C PRO A 42 -11.94 -0.30 -6.02
N VAL A 43 -11.11 -0.93 -5.17
CA VAL A 43 -10.53 -0.31 -3.97
C VAL A 43 -9.01 -0.38 -3.99
N MET A 44 -8.37 0.76 -3.75
CA MET A 44 -6.95 0.89 -3.48
C MET A 44 -6.68 1.19 -2.01
N LEU A 45 -5.75 0.48 -1.43
CA LEU A 45 -5.24 0.73 -0.09
C LEU A 45 -3.89 1.47 -0.14
N ASP A 46 -3.82 2.63 0.50
CA ASP A 46 -2.53 3.20 0.90
C ASP A 46 -2.08 2.50 2.18
N ALA A 47 -1.12 1.58 2.03
CA ALA A 47 -0.56 0.81 3.13
C ALA A 47 0.77 1.38 3.64
N ALA A 48 1.12 2.60 3.25
CA ALA A 48 2.42 3.18 3.57
C ALA A 48 2.75 3.19 5.07
N GLN A 49 1.74 3.38 5.93
CA GLN A 49 1.91 3.31 7.40
C GLN A 49 1.45 1.97 7.98
N ALA A 50 0.81 1.11 7.21
CA ALA A 50 0.31 -0.16 7.72
C ALA A 50 1.32 -1.29 7.59
N VAL A 51 2.14 -1.28 6.54
CA VAL A 51 2.96 -2.41 6.11
C VAL A 51 4.02 -2.85 7.13
N ASN A 52 4.48 -1.96 7.99
CA ASN A 52 5.46 -2.23 9.04
C ASN A 52 4.87 -2.55 10.41
N HIS A 53 3.56 -2.37 10.59
CA HIS A 53 2.86 -2.56 11.86
C HIS A 53 1.81 -3.68 11.81
N LEU A 54 1.23 -3.92 10.65
CA LEU A 54 0.11 -4.84 10.48
C LEU A 54 0.48 -5.98 9.53
N LYS A 55 0.02 -7.18 9.87
CA LYS A 55 0.06 -8.29 8.92
C LYS A 55 -0.98 -8.07 7.82
N ILE A 56 -0.50 -7.84 6.60
CA ILE A 56 -1.35 -7.58 5.43
C ILE A 56 -1.37 -8.83 4.55
N ASP A 57 -2.57 -9.33 4.28
CA ASP A 57 -2.81 -10.39 3.31
C ASP A 57 -3.79 -9.85 2.26
N VAL A 58 -3.28 -9.57 1.07
CA VAL A 58 -4.07 -8.98 -0.03
C VAL A 58 -5.17 -9.90 -0.55
N GLN A 59 -4.98 -11.22 -0.41
CA GLN A 59 -6.00 -12.20 -0.80
C GLN A 59 -7.15 -12.24 0.19
N GLN A 60 -6.86 -12.22 1.49
CA GLN A 60 -7.90 -12.14 2.54
C GLN A 60 -8.64 -10.81 2.51
N LEU A 61 -7.93 -9.71 2.29
CA LEU A 61 -8.53 -8.39 2.16
C LEU A 61 -9.35 -8.26 0.87
N ASP A 62 -8.92 -8.94 -0.18
CA ASP A 62 -9.51 -8.85 -1.52
C ASP A 62 -9.45 -7.43 -2.10
N CYS A 63 -8.45 -6.62 -1.71
CA CYS A 63 -8.25 -5.31 -2.29
C CYS A 63 -7.79 -5.41 -3.75
N ASP A 64 -8.17 -4.43 -4.57
CA ASP A 64 -7.85 -4.45 -6.00
C ASP A 64 -6.47 -3.87 -6.27
N PHE A 65 -6.05 -2.90 -5.43
CA PHE A 65 -4.72 -2.32 -5.42
C PHE A 65 -4.23 -2.09 -4.00
N LEU A 66 -2.91 -2.13 -3.83
CA LEU A 66 -2.25 -1.74 -2.58
C LEU A 66 -0.89 -1.12 -2.91
N ALA A 67 -0.56 -0.01 -2.26
CA ALA A 67 0.74 0.64 -2.44
C ALA A 67 1.42 0.94 -1.11
N PHE A 68 2.75 0.82 -1.11
CA PHE A 68 3.57 1.29 -0.01
C PHE A 68 4.97 1.70 -0.47
N SER A 69 5.67 2.43 0.40
CA SER A 69 7.02 2.93 0.15
C SER A 69 8.04 2.13 0.95
N GLY A 70 9.14 1.73 0.31
CA GLY A 70 10.15 0.86 0.92
C GLY A 70 10.81 1.47 2.16
N HIS A 71 11.05 2.79 2.17
CA HIS A 71 11.68 3.45 3.33
C HIS A 71 10.82 3.43 4.60
N LYS A 72 9.51 3.18 4.50
CA LYS A 72 8.61 3.00 5.64
C LYS A 72 8.60 1.56 6.17
N LEU A 73 9.20 0.64 5.41
CA LEU A 73 9.40 -0.76 5.79
C LEU A 73 10.89 -1.03 6.09
N TYR A 74 11.58 -0.07 6.71
CA TYR A 74 13.01 -0.12 7.04
C TYR A 74 13.94 -0.32 5.84
N GLY A 75 13.42 -0.21 4.62
CA GLY A 75 14.15 -0.31 3.38
C GLY A 75 14.73 1.02 2.90
N PRO A 76 15.41 1.03 1.76
CA PRO A 76 15.96 2.25 1.18
C PRO A 76 14.87 3.20 0.66
N THR A 77 15.25 4.46 0.48
CA THR A 77 14.45 5.44 -0.27
C THR A 77 14.51 5.16 -1.77
N GLY A 78 13.55 5.70 -2.53
CA GLY A 78 13.54 5.58 -4.00
C GLY A 78 12.83 4.35 -4.53
N ILE A 79 12.47 3.39 -3.68
CA ILE A 79 11.73 2.18 -4.05
C ILE A 79 10.40 2.06 -3.31
N GLY A 80 9.42 1.49 -3.98
CA GLY A 80 8.10 1.16 -3.42
C GLY A 80 7.45 0.04 -4.21
N ILE A 81 6.34 -0.44 -3.70
CA ILE A 81 5.59 -1.54 -4.31
C ILE A 81 4.17 -1.09 -4.61
N LEU A 82 3.69 -1.43 -5.80
CA LEU A 82 2.29 -1.43 -6.17
C LEU A 82 1.86 -2.88 -6.42
N TYR A 83 0.94 -3.37 -5.62
CA TYR A 83 0.17 -4.58 -5.90
C TYR A 83 -1.09 -4.18 -6.67
N GLY A 84 -1.49 -5.00 -7.64
CA GLY A 84 -2.77 -4.87 -8.33
C GLY A 84 -3.28 -6.24 -8.80
N LYS A 85 -4.59 -6.42 -8.81
CA LYS A 85 -5.20 -7.60 -9.42
C LYS A 85 -4.92 -7.61 -10.91
N ILE A 86 -4.57 -8.76 -11.45
CA ILE A 86 -4.08 -8.92 -12.83
C ILE A 86 -5.05 -8.38 -13.88
N ASN A 87 -6.34 -8.59 -13.70
CA ASN A 87 -7.37 -8.11 -14.64
C ASN A 87 -7.40 -6.57 -14.77
N TYR A 88 -7.14 -5.83 -13.69
CA TYR A 88 -7.02 -4.38 -13.74
C TYR A 88 -5.70 -3.94 -14.36
N LEU A 89 -4.59 -4.56 -13.97
CA LEU A 89 -3.27 -4.23 -14.51
C LEU A 89 -3.20 -4.49 -16.02
N GLU A 90 -3.80 -5.58 -16.51
CA GLU A 90 -3.88 -5.86 -17.94
C GLU A 90 -4.71 -4.84 -18.72
N ALA A 91 -5.84 -4.40 -18.14
CA ALA A 91 -6.74 -3.42 -18.76
C ALA A 91 -6.20 -1.99 -18.75
N MET A 92 -5.31 -1.64 -17.80
CA MET A 92 -4.76 -0.29 -17.68
C MET A 92 -3.72 -0.03 -18.78
N PRO A 93 -3.65 1.21 -19.32
CA PRO A 93 -2.50 1.61 -20.13
C PRO A 93 -1.23 1.71 -19.26
N PRO A 94 -0.03 1.59 -19.86
CA PRO A 94 1.21 1.85 -19.12
C PRO A 94 1.23 3.29 -18.60
N TYR A 95 1.83 3.48 -17.40
CA TYR A 95 1.91 4.79 -16.75
C TYR A 95 2.87 5.75 -17.47
N GLN A 96 4.00 5.22 -17.94
CA GLN A 96 5.02 5.99 -18.67
C GLN A 96 5.71 5.11 -19.69
N GLY A 97 6.31 5.71 -20.72
CA GLY A 97 7.09 5.02 -21.75
C GLY A 97 8.58 4.99 -21.41
N GLY A 98 9.28 3.93 -21.88
CA GLY A 98 10.73 3.80 -21.71
C GLY A 98 11.23 2.44 -22.20
N GLY A 99 12.51 2.16 -22.01
CA GLY A 99 13.07 0.83 -22.24
C GLY A 99 12.40 -0.22 -21.36
N ASP A 100 12.57 -1.47 -21.69
CA ASP A 100 12.05 -2.68 -21.04
C ASP A 100 10.52 -2.83 -21.03
N MET A 101 9.75 -1.74 -20.89
CA MET A 101 8.28 -1.77 -20.85
C MET A 101 7.63 -1.90 -22.23
N ILE A 102 8.37 -1.67 -23.31
CA ILE A 102 7.91 -1.81 -24.70
C ILE A 102 8.37 -3.14 -25.29
N SER A 103 7.47 -3.77 -26.09
CA SER A 103 7.78 -4.97 -26.88
C SER A 103 8.18 -4.58 -28.30
N LYS A 104 7.43 -3.67 -28.95
CA LYS A 104 7.68 -3.22 -30.32
C LYS A 104 7.29 -1.76 -30.48
N VAL A 105 8.07 -1.02 -31.25
CA VAL A 105 7.74 0.36 -31.66
C VAL A 105 7.88 0.48 -33.17
N THR A 106 6.83 0.96 -33.82
CA THR A 106 6.83 1.39 -35.22
C THR A 106 6.25 2.80 -35.33
N PHE A 107 6.23 3.38 -36.51
CA PHE A 107 5.57 4.67 -36.73
C PHE A 107 4.05 4.60 -36.56
N GLU A 108 3.46 3.44 -36.77
CA GLU A 108 2.01 3.22 -36.73
C GLU A 108 1.53 2.68 -35.41
N GLU A 109 2.39 1.95 -34.66
CA GLU A 109 1.96 1.19 -33.48
C GLU A 109 3.07 1.05 -32.46
N THR A 110 2.69 1.10 -31.17
CA THR A 110 3.53 0.69 -30.05
C THR A 110 2.83 -0.43 -29.30
N THR A 111 3.52 -1.53 -29.06
CA THR A 111 3.05 -2.63 -28.22
C THR A 111 3.93 -2.73 -26.96
N TYR A 112 3.34 -3.20 -25.87
CA TYR A 112 3.95 -3.21 -24.56
C TYR A 112 4.28 -4.61 -24.10
N ASN A 113 5.23 -4.73 -23.20
CA ASN A 113 5.57 -5.99 -22.57
C ASN A 113 4.48 -6.47 -21.63
N GLU A 114 4.58 -7.75 -21.26
CA GLU A 114 3.73 -8.37 -20.27
C GLU A 114 3.99 -7.79 -18.86
N LEU A 115 3.07 -8.04 -17.92
CA LEU A 115 3.25 -7.72 -16.51
C LEU A 115 4.42 -8.54 -15.92
N PRO A 116 5.21 -7.99 -15.02
CA PRO A 116 5.13 -6.63 -14.46
C PRO A 116 5.79 -5.55 -15.31
N HIS A 117 6.59 -5.91 -16.32
CA HIS A 117 7.44 -5.00 -17.11
C HIS A 117 6.66 -3.87 -17.79
N LYS A 118 5.40 -4.08 -18.13
CA LYS A 118 4.49 -3.06 -18.67
C LYS A 118 4.47 -1.76 -17.88
N PHE A 119 4.69 -1.82 -16.57
CA PHE A 119 4.67 -0.67 -15.66
C PHE A 119 6.04 -0.27 -15.14
N GLU A 120 7.10 -0.93 -15.60
CA GLU A 120 8.48 -0.73 -15.15
C GLU A 120 9.34 -0.17 -16.28
N ALA A 121 9.23 1.16 -16.52
CA ALA A 121 9.91 1.81 -17.62
C ALA A 121 11.37 2.17 -17.27
N GLY A 122 12.30 1.70 -18.08
CA GLY A 122 13.73 1.95 -17.96
C GLY A 122 14.43 1.00 -16.99
N THR A 123 15.71 1.21 -16.77
CA THR A 123 16.50 0.41 -15.83
C THR A 123 15.94 0.57 -14.41
N PRO A 124 15.52 -0.51 -13.73
CA PRO A 124 14.94 -0.43 -12.40
C PRO A 124 16.00 -0.04 -11.35
N ASP A 125 15.54 0.43 -10.18
CA ASP A 125 16.39 0.64 -9.00
C ASP A 125 16.82 -0.72 -8.41
N ILE A 126 17.85 -1.33 -9.01
CA ILE A 126 18.35 -2.65 -8.63
C ILE A 126 18.83 -2.68 -7.19
N VAL A 127 19.55 -1.64 -6.76
CA VAL A 127 20.10 -1.54 -5.40
C VAL A 127 18.97 -1.37 -4.39
N GLY A 128 17.98 -0.54 -4.71
CA GLY A 128 16.80 -0.35 -3.88
C GLY A 128 15.98 -1.64 -3.74
N ALA A 129 15.81 -2.42 -4.82
CA ALA A 129 15.09 -3.69 -4.80
C ALA A 129 15.78 -4.72 -3.89
N ILE A 130 17.11 -4.87 -4.02
CA ILE A 130 17.91 -5.76 -3.15
C ILE A 130 17.84 -5.30 -1.68
N GLY A 131 17.97 -3.99 -1.45
CA GLY A 131 17.90 -3.41 -0.11
C GLY A 131 16.52 -3.58 0.54
N LEU A 132 15.44 -3.46 -0.23
CA LEU A 132 14.08 -3.73 0.26
C LEU A 132 13.90 -5.20 0.61
N GLY A 133 14.42 -6.12 -0.22
CA GLY A 133 14.41 -7.55 0.09
C GLY A 133 15.10 -7.85 1.42
N ALA A 134 16.29 -7.30 1.64
CA ALA A 134 17.02 -7.45 2.91
C ALA A 134 16.25 -6.88 4.12
N ALA A 135 15.54 -5.76 3.93
CA ALA A 135 14.69 -5.18 4.99
C ALA A 135 13.50 -6.08 5.33
N ILE A 136 12.87 -6.69 4.34
CA ILE A 136 11.78 -7.65 4.54
C ILE A 136 12.29 -8.87 5.33
N GLU A 137 13.41 -9.46 4.94
CA GLU A 137 14.01 -10.58 5.67
C GLU A 137 14.35 -10.20 7.13
N TYR A 138 14.80 -8.97 7.37
CA TYR A 138 15.06 -8.48 8.72
C TYR A 138 13.79 -8.41 9.57
N ILE A 139 12.70 -7.88 9.02
CA ILE A 139 11.40 -7.81 9.71
C ILE A 139 10.85 -9.21 9.98
N GLU A 140 10.94 -10.12 9.02
CA GLU A 140 10.49 -11.51 9.18
C GLU A 140 11.25 -12.24 10.30
N LYS A 141 12.55 -11.98 10.46
CA LYS A 141 13.34 -12.53 11.58
C LYS A 141 12.91 -11.99 12.94
N ILE A 142 12.50 -10.74 13.03
CA ILE A 142 11.97 -10.15 14.28
C ILE A 142 10.55 -10.65 14.52
N GLY A 143 9.74 -10.70 13.48
CA GLY A 143 8.30 -10.98 13.51
C GLY A 143 7.46 -9.71 13.75
N LEU A 144 6.48 -9.47 12.90
CA LEU A 144 5.57 -8.31 13.03
C LEU A 144 4.81 -8.29 14.37
N GLU A 145 4.50 -9.45 14.92
CA GLU A 145 3.82 -9.58 16.22
C GLU A 145 4.70 -9.05 17.37
N ASN A 146 6.01 -9.29 17.32
CA ASN A 146 6.96 -8.78 18.30
C ASN A 146 7.13 -7.27 18.17
N ILE A 147 7.14 -6.75 16.93
CA ILE A 147 7.18 -5.31 16.66
C ILE A 147 5.92 -4.65 17.26
N ALA A 148 4.74 -5.14 16.91
CA ALA A 148 3.47 -4.61 17.42
C ALA A 148 3.38 -4.67 18.95
N TYR A 149 3.85 -5.75 19.55
CA TYR A 149 3.89 -5.88 21.02
C TYR A 149 4.78 -4.80 21.66
N HIS A 150 5.99 -4.61 21.13
CA HIS A 150 6.91 -3.59 21.64
C HIS A 150 6.37 -2.17 21.48
N GLU A 151 5.78 -1.86 20.35
CA GLU A 151 5.15 -0.56 20.06
C GLU A 151 3.98 -0.28 21.01
N ASN A 152 3.15 -1.28 21.30
CA ASN A 152 2.07 -1.14 22.28
C ASN A 152 2.59 -0.85 23.70
N LEU A 153 3.66 -1.51 24.14
CA LEU A 153 4.30 -1.21 25.44
C LEU A 153 4.79 0.23 25.49
N LEU A 154 5.40 0.73 24.42
CA LEU A 154 5.86 2.12 24.35
C LEU A 154 4.69 3.10 24.34
N LEU A 155 3.62 2.79 23.61
CA LEU A 155 2.41 3.61 23.57
C LEU A 155 1.75 3.72 24.95
N GLU A 156 1.57 2.60 25.65
CA GLU A 156 1.02 2.58 27.01
C GLU A 156 1.88 3.38 27.99
N TYR A 157 3.21 3.18 27.94
CA TYR A 157 4.15 3.94 28.78
C TYR A 157 4.07 5.44 28.49
N ALA A 158 4.14 5.84 27.23
CA ALA A 158 4.10 7.25 26.83
C ALA A 158 2.75 7.89 27.20
N THR A 159 1.63 7.22 26.92
CA THR A 159 0.29 7.72 27.27
C THR A 159 0.16 7.96 28.77
N LYS A 160 0.61 7.00 29.61
CA LYS A 160 0.60 7.15 31.05
C LYS A 160 1.48 8.31 31.54
N ALA A 161 2.70 8.42 30.98
CA ALA A 161 3.65 9.47 31.37
C ALA A 161 3.16 10.89 31.06
N VAL A 162 2.39 11.07 29.96
CA VAL A 162 1.92 12.40 29.56
C VAL A 162 0.51 12.72 30.06
N SER A 163 -0.29 11.72 30.50
CA SER A 163 -1.64 11.92 31.03
C SER A 163 -1.68 12.75 32.32
N ASP A 164 -0.60 12.75 33.10
CA ASP A 164 -0.49 13.47 34.36
C ASP A 164 -0.03 14.93 34.17
N LEU A 165 0.28 15.35 32.95
CA LEU A 165 0.75 16.71 32.66
C LEU A 165 -0.41 17.70 32.61
N GLN A 166 -0.36 18.73 33.48
CA GLN A 166 -1.38 19.79 33.48
C GLN A 166 -1.42 20.54 32.17
N GLY A 167 -2.63 20.72 31.64
CA GLY A 167 -2.84 21.46 30.38
C GLY A 167 -2.66 20.64 29.10
N LEU A 168 -2.28 19.38 29.21
CA LEU A 168 -2.27 18.45 28.08
C LEU A 168 -3.55 17.63 28.06
N ARG A 169 -4.15 17.52 26.86
CA ARG A 169 -5.28 16.64 26.57
C ARG A 169 -4.88 15.70 25.45
N ILE A 170 -4.99 14.39 25.70
CA ILE A 170 -4.72 13.33 24.74
C ILE A 170 -6.05 12.87 24.15
#